data_993191653e3f0e3c6a7878c16108c864
#
_entry.id   993191653e3f0e3c6a7878c16108c864
#
_cell.length_a   1.000
_cell.length_b   1.000
_cell.length_c   1.000
_cell.angle_alpha   90.00
_cell.angle_beta   90.00
_cell.angle_gamma   90.00
#
_symmetry.space_group_name_H-M   'P 1'
#
loop_
_entity.id
_entity.type
_entity.pdbx_description
1 polymer ?
#
loop_
_entity_poly.entity_id
_entity_poly.type
_entity_poly.pdbx_seq_one_letter_code
_entity_poly.pdbx_strand_id
1 'polypeptide(L)'
;PHRFEAGTPPIVQAIGLGAALGYIEDLGRDAIVAHEHAVAEYALEKLSRINSLRLIGTAPGKGGIFAFEVEGAHAHDIATVLDRYGIAVRAGTHCAMPLLNRFGVTSTCRASFALYNGKDDVDALVDGIERARRFFA
;
A
#
# COMPACT_ATOMS: atom_id res chain seq x y z
N PRO A 1 -8.36 35.90 0.04
CA PRO A 1 -7.57 34.71 0.39
C PRO A 1 -6.56 35.01 1.49
N HIS A 2 -5.92 36.18 1.47
CA HIS A 2 -4.87 36.57 2.43
C HIS A 2 -5.29 36.50 3.90
N ARG A 3 -6.56 36.63 4.19
CA ARG A 3 -7.11 36.51 5.56
C ARG A 3 -6.78 35.21 6.26
N PHE A 4 -6.63 34.14 5.51
CA PHE A 4 -6.42 32.78 6.03
C PHE A 4 -4.97 32.30 5.87
N GLU A 5 -4.08 33.16 5.40
CA GLU A 5 -2.67 32.86 5.17
C GLU A 5 -1.82 33.47 6.29
N ALA A 6 -1.11 32.62 7.03
CA ALA A 6 -0.31 33.05 8.19
C ALA A 6 1.09 33.56 7.82
N GLY A 7 1.41 33.67 6.55
CA GLY A 7 2.73 34.13 6.08
C GLY A 7 2.94 33.87 4.60
N THR A 8 4.20 33.76 4.18
CA THR A 8 4.56 33.50 2.79
C THR A 8 3.98 32.17 2.32
N PRO A 9 3.25 32.14 1.19
CA PRO A 9 2.72 30.90 0.64
C PRO A 9 3.83 29.89 0.29
N PRO A 10 3.55 28.57 0.28
CA PRO A 10 4.51 27.53 -0.08
C PRO A 10 4.73 27.50 -1.60
N ILE A 11 5.44 28.47 -2.14
CA ILE A 11 5.59 28.73 -3.59
C ILE A 11 6.24 27.53 -4.31
N VAL A 12 7.34 27.02 -3.76
CA VAL A 12 8.07 25.89 -4.35
C VAL A 12 7.20 24.63 -4.40
N GLN A 13 6.45 24.38 -3.33
CA GLN A 13 5.54 23.22 -3.25
C GLN A 13 4.37 23.37 -4.23
N ALA A 14 3.85 24.58 -4.39
CA ALA A 14 2.76 24.84 -5.34
C ALA A 14 3.22 24.64 -6.80
N ILE A 15 4.43 25.10 -7.15
CA ILE A 15 5.03 24.87 -8.48
C ILE A 15 5.31 23.37 -8.68
N GLY A 16 5.86 22.71 -7.68
CA GLY A 16 6.12 21.25 -7.73
C GLY A 16 4.84 20.43 -7.89
N LEU A 17 3.76 20.81 -7.21
CA LEU A 17 2.45 20.19 -7.41
C LEU A 17 1.94 20.38 -8.84
N GLY A 18 2.07 21.58 -9.40
CA GLY A 18 1.72 21.85 -10.79
C GLY A 18 2.47 20.95 -11.78
N ALA A 19 3.79 20.79 -11.58
CA ALA A 19 4.61 19.88 -12.38
C ALA A 19 4.18 18.41 -12.25
N ALA A 20 3.86 17.96 -11.03
CA ALA A 20 3.38 16.59 -10.79
C ALA A 20 2.01 16.33 -11.45
N LEU A 21 1.10 17.31 -11.42
CA LEU A 21 -0.18 17.21 -12.11
C LEU A 21 0.00 17.11 -13.63
N GLY A 22 0.88 17.96 -14.22
CA GLY A 22 1.21 17.89 -15.64
C GLY A 22 1.77 16.50 -16.02
N TYR A 23 2.66 15.94 -15.22
CA TYR A 23 3.18 14.59 -15.44
C TYR A 23 2.07 13.50 -15.47
N ILE A 24 1.10 13.59 -14.55
CA ILE A 24 -0.04 12.65 -14.53
C ILE A 24 -0.94 12.85 -15.76
N GLU A 25 -1.16 14.09 -16.20
CA GLU A 25 -1.94 14.42 -17.39
C GLU A 25 -1.26 13.90 -18.66
N ASP A 26 0.05 14.05 -18.78
CA ASP A 26 0.85 13.58 -19.93
C ASP A 26 0.83 12.05 -20.05
N LEU A 27 0.84 11.33 -18.93
CA LEU A 27 0.68 9.87 -18.92
C LEU A 27 -0.74 9.41 -19.31
N GLY A 28 -1.73 10.24 -19.05
CA GLY A 28 -3.15 9.95 -19.26
C GLY A 28 -3.79 9.19 -18.10
N ARG A 29 -4.80 9.80 -17.49
CA ARG A 29 -5.48 9.24 -16.31
C ARG A 29 -6.08 7.86 -16.55
N ASP A 30 -6.69 7.66 -17.71
CA ASP A 30 -7.32 6.37 -18.05
C ASP A 30 -6.28 5.24 -18.17
N ALA A 31 -5.10 5.54 -18.71
CA ALA A 31 -4.00 4.59 -18.79
C ALA A 31 -3.46 4.23 -17.39
N ILE A 32 -3.31 5.22 -16.50
CA ILE A 32 -2.92 5.00 -15.11
C ILE A 32 -3.94 4.12 -14.39
N VAL A 33 -5.23 4.44 -14.48
CA VAL A 33 -6.31 3.67 -13.85
C VAL A 33 -6.34 2.23 -14.35
N ALA A 34 -6.21 2.02 -15.65
CA ALA A 34 -6.20 0.67 -16.23
C ALA A 34 -4.99 -0.15 -15.74
N HIS A 35 -3.81 0.47 -15.69
CA HIS A 35 -2.59 -0.16 -15.17
C HIS A 35 -2.71 -0.52 -13.69
N GLU A 36 -3.09 0.44 -12.84
CA GLU A 36 -3.24 0.22 -11.41
C GLU A 36 -4.30 -0.84 -11.10
N HIS A 37 -5.39 -0.88 -11.86
CA HIS A 37 -6.43 -1.90 -11.73
C HIS A 37 -5.87 -3.31 -12.05
N ALA A 38 -5.12 -3.44 -13.15
CA ALA A 38 -4.52 -4.71 -13.53
C ALA A 38 -3.50 -5.22 -12.49
N VAL A 39 -2.69 -4.32 -11.91
CA VAL A 39 -1.76 -4.65 -10.81
C VAL A 39 -2.53 -5.03 -9.55
N ALA A 40 -3.60 -4.31 -9.22
CA ALA A 40 -4.42 -4.59 -8.05
C ALA A 40 -5.14 -5.94 -8.14
N GLU A 41 -5.70 -6.30 -9.29
CA GLU A 41 -6.31 -7.62 -9.52
C GLU A 41 -5.29 -8.74 -9.37
N TYR A 42 -4.11 -8.58 -9.96
CA TYR A 42 -3.02 -9.54 -9.82
C TYR A 42 -2.56 -9.70 -8.36
N ALA A 43 -2.41 -8.60 -7.64
CA ALA A 43 -2.04 -8.61 -6.23
C ALA A 43 -3.11 -9.30 -5.37
N LEU A 44 -4.39 -9.03 -5.62
CA LEU A 44 -5.50 -9.67 -4.90
C LEU A 44 -5.47 -11.19 -5.13
N GLU A 45 -5.30 -11.64 -6.37
CA GLU A 45 -5.20 -13.05 -6.72
C GLU A 45 -4.06 -13.74 -5.98
N LYS A 46 -2.85 -13.15 -6.03
CA LYS A 46 -1.65 -13.73 -5.42
C LYS A 46 -1.72 -13.75 -3.89
N LEU A 47 -2.08 -12.65 -3.27
CA LEU A 47 -2.17 -12.53 -1.81
C LEU A 47 -3.26 -13.45 -1.23
N SER A 48 -4.37 -13.63 -1.93
CA SER A 48 -5.46 -14.51 -1.50
C SER A 48 -5.09 -15.99 -1.48
N ARG A 49 -4.00 -16.39 -2.14
CA ARG A 49 -3.49 -17.78 -2.14
C ARG A 49 -2.61 -18.11 -0.93
N ILE A 50 -2.21 -17.11 -0.16
CA ILE A 50 -1.37 -17.32 1.04
C ILE A 50 -2.29 -17.70 2.21
N ASN A 51 -2.31 -18.97 2.57
CA ASN A 51 -3.25 -19.53 3.56
C ASN A 51 -3.20 -18.87 4.95
N SER A 52 -2.01 -18.40 5.37
CA SER A 52 -1.80 -17.74 6.68
C SER A 52 -1.99 -16.22 6.63
N LEU A 53 -2.39 -15.67 5.50
CA LEU A 53 -2.58 -14.24 5.30
C LEU A 53 -4.08 -13.92 5.30
N ARG A 54 -4.47 -12.98 6.16
CA ARG A 54 -5.81 -12.42 6.19
C ARG A 54 -5.80 -11.02 5.60
N LEU A 55 -6.48 -10.84 4.47
CA LEU A 55 -6.72 -9.51 3.88
C LEU A 55 -7.81 -8.77 4.66
N ILE A 56 -7.57 -7.48 4.92
CA ILE A 56 -8.52 -6.57 5.53
C ILE A 56 -9.03 -5.60 4.45
N GLY A 57 -10.34 -5.60 4.22
CA GLY A 57 -10.96 -4.80 3.17
C GLY A 57 -10.87 -5.47 1.78
N THR A 58 -11.89 -6.25 1.45
CA THR A 58 -11.99 -7.02 0.21
C THR A 58 -13.16 -6.57 -0.67
N ALA A 59 -13.63 -5.33 -0.50
CA ALA A 59 -14.74 -4.80 -1.30
C ALA A 59 -14.40 -4.78 -2.79
N PRO A 60 -15.38 -5.06 -3.69
CA PRO A 60 -15.19 -4.93 -5.12
C PRO A 60 -14.78 -3.50 -5.51
N GLY A 61 -13.95 -3.37 -6.54
CA GLY A 61 -13.51 -2.08 -7.06
C GLY A 61 -12.56 -1.32 -6.15
N LYS A 62 -11.91 -1.99 -5.20
CA LYS A 62 -10.86 -1.38 -4.37
C LYS A 62 -9.66 -0.95 -5.21
N GLY A 63 -8.97 0.09 -4.75
CA GLY A 63 -7.69 0.52 -5.32
C GLY A 63 -6.52 -0.40 -4.94
N GLY A 64 -5.33 -0.10 -5.43
CA GLY A 64 -4.10 -0.86 -5.23
C GLY A 64 -3.51 -0.81 -3.80
N ILE A 65 -4.36 -0.85 -2.77
CA ILE A 65 -3.97 -0.79 -1.36
C ILE A 65 -4.42 -2.08 -0.66
N PHE A 66 -3.48 -2.82 -0.10
CA PHE A 66 -3.72 -4.11 0.57
C PHE A 66 -3.25 -4.05 2.02
N ALA A 67 -4.21 -4.02 2.94
CA ALA A 67 -3.95 -4.22 4.36
C ALA A 67 -4.10 -5.70 4.68
N PHE A 68 -3.14 -6.25 5.42
CA PHE A 68 -3.13 -7.67 5.76
C PHE A 68 -2.46 -7.92 7.11
N GLU A 69 -2.80 -9.03 7.71
CA GLU A 69 -2.09 -9.65 8.83
C GLU A 69 -1.60 -11.05 8.41
N VAL A 70 -0.56 -11.51 9.06
CA VAL A 70 0.00 -12.86 8.87
C VAL A 70 -0.12 -13.59 10.19
N GLU A 71 -0.72 -14.78 10.17
CA GLU A 71 -0.90 -15.60 11.36
C GLU A 71 0.45 -15.94 12.01
N GLY A 72 0.51 -15.78 13.33
CA GLY A 72 1.70 -16.09 14.14
C GLY A 72 2.77 -14.99 14.17
N ALA A 73 2.60 -13.87 13.45
CA ALA A 73 3.60 -12.80 13.43
C ALA A 73 2.97 -11.40 13.53
N HIS A 74 3.61 -10.53 14.31
CA HIS A 74 3.16 -9.14 14.44
C HIS A 74 3.49 -8.34 13.17
N ALA A 75 2.64 -7.37 12.81
CA ALA A 75 2.79 -6.58 11.59
C ALA A 75 4.16 -5.87 11.48
N HIS A 76 4.72 -5.38 12.59
CA HIS A 76 6.05 -4.75 12.62
C HIS A 76 7.17 -5.75 12.32
N ASP A 77 7.04 -6.98 12.80
CA ASP A 77 8.05 -8.02 12.58
C ASP A 77 8.05 -8.45 11.11
N ILE A 78 6.87 -8.63 10.51
CA ILE A 78 6.71 -8.88 9.07
C ILE A 78 7.34 -7.74 8.27
N ALA A 79 7.02 -6.49 8.57
CA ALA A 79 7.57 -5.33 7.87
C ALA A 79 9.10 -5.26 7.99
N THR A 80 9.65 -5.58 9.16
CA THR A 80 11.11 -5.60 9.39
C THR A 80 11.81 -6.68 8.55
N VAL A 81 11.18 -7.85 8.39
CA VAL A 81 11.73 -8.90 7.52
C VAL A 81 11.64 -8.48 6.06
N LEU A 82 10.49 -7.94 5.61
CA LEU A 82 10.30 -7.47 4.24
C LEU A 82 11.31 -6.40 3.86
N ASP A 83 11.59 -5.45 4.76
CA ASP A 83 12.56 -4.37 4.55
C ASP A 83 13.97 -4.90 4.22
N ARG A 84 14.40 -6.00 4.86
CA ARG A 84 15.69 -6.66 4.57
C ARG A 84 15.78 -7.21 3.14
N TYR A 85 14.66 -7.42 2.48
CA TYR A 85 14.57 -7.85 1.09
C TYR A 85 14.24 -6.71 0.12
N GLY A 86 14.30 -5.45 0.59
CA GLY A 86 14.03 -4.27 -0.22
C GLY A 86 12.53 -4.05 -0.50
N ILE A 87 11.64 -4.67 0.30
CA ILE A 87 10.19 -4.57 0.13
C ILE A 87 9.64 -3.61 1.17
N ALA A 88 9.21 -2.44 0.75
CA ALA A 88 8.68 -1.40 1.60
C ALA A 88 7.17 -1.59 1.82
N VAL A 89 6.77 -1.83 3.07
CA VAL A 89 5.38 -1.83 3.52
C VAL A 89 5.23 -0.95 4.74
N ARG A 90 4.03 -0.49 5.01
CA ARG A 90 3.73 0.22 6.25
C ARG A 90 3.10 -0.72 7.26
N ALA A 91 3.63 -0.73 8.50
CA ALA A 91 3.02 -1.47 9.61
C ALA A 91 2.40 -0.53 10.63
N GLY A 92 1.30 -0.94 11.26
CA GLY A 92 0.64 -0.21 12.34
C GLY A 92 -0.86 -0.05 12.19
N THR A 93 -1.41 0.98 12.82
CA THR A 93 -2.85 1.25 12.85
C THR A 93 -3.35 2.08 11.66
N HIS A 94 -2.45 2.65 10.86
CA HIS A 94 -2.76 3.48 9.68
C HIS A 94 -3.70 4.67 9.96
N CYS A 95 -3.68 5.21 11.20
CA CYS A 95 -4.60 6.23 11.69
C CYS A 95 -6.08 5.80 11.63
N ALA A 96 -6.37 4.49 11.66
CA ALA A 96 -7.68 3.90 11.49
C ALA A 96 -8.02 2.91 12.65
N MET A 97 -7.60 3.23 13.87
CA MET A 97 -7.79 2.37 15.04
C MET A 97 -9.25 1.90 15.26
N PRO A 98 -10.30 2.74 15.11
CA PRO A 98 -11.67 2.28 15.24
C PRO A 98 -12.05 1.21 14.20
N LEU A 99 -11.52 1.33 12.97
CA LEU A 99 -11.73 0.34 11.92
C LEU A 99 -11.04 -0.98 12.25
N LEU A 100 -9.79 -0.93 12.70
CA LEU A 100 -9.06 -2.12 13.10
C LEU A 100 -9.73 -2.85 14.25
N ASN A 101 -10.22 -2.13 15.25
CA ASN A 101 -10.98 -2.69 16.37
C ASN A 101 -12.24 -3.43 15.87
N ARG A 102 -12.95 -2.88 14.86
CA ARG A 102 -14.10 -3.56 14.26
C ARG A 102 -13.72 -4.88 13.59
N PHE A 103 -12.53 -5.00 13.03
CA PHE A 103 -12.02 -6.23 12.43
C PHE A 103 -11.34 -7.16 13.44
N GLY A 104 -11.22 -6.75 14.70
CA GLY A 104 -10.59 -7.52 15.78
C GLY A 104 -9.06 -7.62 15.62
N VAL A 105 -8.44 -6.62 14.98
CA VAL A 105 -6.98 -6.56 14.78
C VAL A 105 -6.39 -5.32 15.44
N THR A 106 -5.17 -5.41 15.93
CA THR A 106 -4.45 -4.30 16.60
C THR A 106 -3.55 -3.53 15.67
N SER A 107 -3.03 -4.18 14.63
CA SER A 107 -2.17 -3.59 13.62
C SER A 107 -2.20 -4.44 12.34
N THR A 108 -1.90 -3.84 11.21
CA THR A 108 -1.75 -4.55 9.94
C THR A 108 -0.50 -4.10 9.20
N CYS A 109 0.02 -4.93 8.31
CA CYS A 109 0.87 -4.48 7.21
C CYS A 109 0.01 -3.91 6.09
N ARG A 110 0.53 -2.91 5.38
CA ARG A 110 -0.12 -2.31 4.22
C ARG A 110 0.85 -2.17 3.07
N ALA A 111 0.61 -2.90 2.01
CA ALA A 111 1.24 -2.68 0.71
C ALA A 111 0.38 -1.73 -0.12
N SER A 112 1.02 -0.80 -0.82
CA SER A 112 0.35 0.17 -1.69
C SER A 112 1.07 0.20 -3.02
N PHE A 113 0.33 -0.01 -4.10
CA PHE A 113 0.83 0.03 -5.47
C PHE A 113 0.35 1.29 -6.18
N ALA A 114 1.19 1.84 -7.04
CA ALA A 114 0.91 3.02 -7.83
C ALA A 114 1.35 2.79 -9.29
N LEU A 115 1.22 3.81 -10.09
CA LEU A 115 1.48 3.78 -11.54
C LEU A 115 2.87 3.26 -11.96
N TYR A 116 3.85 3.26 -11.05
CA TYR A 116 5.21 2.79 -11.29
C TYR A 116 5.49 1.35 -10.80
N ASN A 117 4.51 0.70 -10.16
CA ASN A 117 4.63 -0.69 -9.72
C ASN A 117 4.13 -1.65 -10.80
N GLY A 118 4.76 -2.83 -10.88
CA GLY A 118 4.42 -3.89 -11.80
C GLY A 118 4.10 -5.22 -11.11
N LYS A 119 3.87 -6.25 -11.91
CA LYS A 119 3.64 -7.61 -11.41
C LYS A 119 4.84 -8.17 -10.65
N ASP A 120 6.05 -7.78 -11.05
CA ASP A 120 7.29 -8.22 -10.40
C ASP A 120 7.37 -7.72 -8.95
N ASP A 121 6.86 -6.50 -8.67
CA ASP A 121 6.77 -5.98 -7.30
C ASP A 121 5.77 -6.78 -6.45
N VAL A 122 4.67 -7.21 -7.06
CA VAL A 122 3.69 -8.08 -6.41
C VAL A 122 4.29 -9.45 -6.09
N ASP A 123 4.98 -10.05 -7.05
CA ASP A 123 5.64 -11.36 -6.85
C ASP A 123 6.73 -11.25 -5.78
N ALA A 124 7.53 -10.17 -5.78
CA ALA A 124 8.51 -9.90 -4.73
C ALA A 124 7.85 -9.78 -3.35
N LEU A 125 6.73 -9.06 -3.24
CA LEU A 125 5.96 -8.97 -1.98
C LEU A 125 5.51 -10.35 -1.49
N VAL A 126 4.93 -11.17 -2.37
CA VAL A 126 4.46 -12.52 -2.05
C VAL A 126 5.61 -13.40 -1.54
N ASP A 127 6.72 -13.41 -2.26
CA ASP A 127 7.93 -14.16 -1.88
C ASP A 127 8.49 -13.68 -0.53
N GLY A 128 8.50 -12.36 -0.31
CA GLY A 128 8.93 -11.76 0.95
C GLY A 128 8.04 -12.17 2.12
N ILE A 129 6.72 -12.16 1.95
CA ILE A 129 5.76 -12.60 2.97
C ILE A 129 5.97 -14.08 3.29
N GLU A 130 6.16 -14.94 2.28
CA GLU A 130 6.42 -16.37 2.50
C GLU A 130 7.74 -16.60 3.24
N ARG A 131 8.78 -15.80 2.98
CA ARG A 131 10.04 -15.84 3.74
C ARG A 131 9.85 -15.39 5.18
N ALA A 132 9.14 -14.27 5.39
CA ALA A 132 8.84 -13.77 6.73
C ALA A 132 8.06 -14.81 7.54
N ARG A 133 7.06 -15.44 6.94
CA ARG A 133 6.28 -16.50 7.59
C ARG A 133 7.15 -17.68 8.07
N ARG A 134 8.08 -18.13 7.23
CA ARG A 134 9.01 -19.22 7.61
C ARG A 134 9.97 -18.85 8.73
N PHE A 135 10.23 -17.56 8.90
CA PHE A 135 11.11 -17.08 9.97
C PHE A 135 10.42 -17.13 11.34
N PHE A 136 9.08 -17.02 11.38
CA PHE A 136 8.29 -17.01 12.62
C PHE A 136 7.50 -18.31 12.86
N ALA A 137 7.60 -19.32 11.99
CA ALA A 137 6.96 -20.63 12.11
C ALA A 137 7.79 -21.62 13.02
#